data_a2a4c94d0f1fec3e22352facbbd364e0
#
_entry.id   a2a4c94d0f1fec3e22352facbbd364e0
#
_cell.length_a   1.000
_cell.length_b   1.000
_cell.length_c   1.000
_cell.angle_alpha   90.00
_cell.angle_beta   90.00
_cell.angle_gamma   90.00
#
_symmetry.space_group_name_H-M   'P 1'
#
loop_
_entity.id
_entity.type
_entity.pdbx_description
1 polymer ?
#
loop_
_entity_poly.entity_id
_entity_poly.type
_entity_poly.pdbx_seq_one_letter_code
_entity_poly.pdbx_strand_id
1 'polypeptide(L)'
;VKVLKTAALVLLLLANRANVAESHLSADQAKVLEAVRASALKYSHQLPDFICTQTTHRNVFKGIRNFANAANVNPRPDPLTHDTIEEQLTYAGGRESYTVLTINKKKAGNADHLQFTGVMSSGEFGTIFKDVFDPASNTAFSWERETKSNGRHVWVFKYRVPRESGTALIDQGTHKAFVVPYAGEVFIDPETNDFLEITSTLEIPSDFSIQRVDRKIDYAVQKIAGKDYCLPIHSELHMEQGVLVFDNRIDFSNYHHFSTESTLHFGDEAKQ
;
A
#
# COMPACT_ATOMS: atom_id res chain seq x y z
N VAL A 1 52.77 -42.01 -16.08
CA VAL A 1 51.81 -42.89 -15.39
C VAL A 1 51.20 -42.10 -14.20
N LYS A 2 49.88 -42.01 -14.13
CA LYS A 2 49.04 -41.46 -13.07
C LYS A 2 48.77 -39.93 -13.12
N VAL A 3 47.84 -39.63 -13.99
CA VAL A 3 46.84 -38.53 -13.77
C VAL A 3 45.52 -39.23 -13.56
N LEU A 4 44.85 -39.05 -12.44
CA LEU A 4 43.39 -39.10 -12.31
C LEU A 4 42.94 -38.70 -10.89
N LYS A 5 41.85 -37.92 -10.87
CA LYS A 5 40.95 -37.67 -9.77
C LYS A 5 41.22 -36.45 -8.89
N THR A 6 40.67 -35.31 -9.31
CA THR A 6 40.00 -34.39 -8.42
C THR A 6 39.07 -33.48 -9.25
N ALA A 7 37.88 -33.96 -9.54
CA ALA A 7 36.77 -33.16 -10.07
C ALA A 7 35.46 -33.77 -9.56
N ALA A 8 35.05 -33.46 -8.37
CA ALA A 8 33.68 -33.66 -7.88
C ALA A 8 33.58 -33.17 -6.42
N LEU A 9 33.54 -31.85 -6.18
CA LEU A 9 33.05 -31.28 -4.92
C LEU A 9 32.86 -29.76 -5.03
N VAL A 10 32.06 -29.31 -5.99
CA VAL A 10 31.60 -27.89 -6.02
C VAL A 10 30.20 -27.82 -6.63
N LEU A 11 29.27 -28.57 -6.11
CA LEU A 11 27.87 -28.45 -6.58
C LEU A 11 26.86 -28.75 -5.47
N LEU A 12 27.07 -28.25 -4.26
CA LEU A 12 26.10 -28.46 -3.14
C LEU A 12 26.08 -27.31 -2.15
N LEU A 13 26.23 -26.08 -2.59
CA LEU A 13 26.18 -24.88 -1.69
C LEU A 13 25.28 -23.76 -2.19
N LEU A 14 24.36 -24.00 -3.11
CA LEU A 14 23.43 -22.97 -3.63
C LEU A 14 21.95 -23.18 -3.26
N ALA A 15 21.63 -24.11 -2.37
CA ALA A 15 20.24 -24.40 -2.01
C ALA A 15 19.85 -24.00 -0.57
N ASN A 16 20.58 -23.11 0.10
CA ASN A 16 20.31 -22.83 1.51
C ASN A 16 20.28 -21.32 1.86
N ARG A 17 19.70 -20.46 1.02
CA ARG A 17 19.52 -19.05 1.34
C ARG A 17 18.07 -18.54 1.40
N ALA A 18 17.08 -19.42 1.31
CA ALA A 18 15.67 -18.98 1.29
C ALA A 18 14.85 -19.30 2.56
N ASN A 19 15.44 -19.75 3.68
CA ASN A 19 14.64 -20.28 4.79
C ASN A 19 15.07 -19.78 6.18
N VAL A 20 15.33 -18.51 6.38
CA VAL A 20 15.71 -18.04 7.74
C VAL A 20 14.57 -17.38 8.51
N ALA A 21 13.43 -17.07 7.91
CA ALA A 21 12.36 -16.33 8.59
C ALA A 21 11.00 -17.04 8.76
N GLU A 22 10.76 -18.17 8.07
CA GLU A 22 9.49 -18.91 8.20
C GLU A 22 9.50 -19.99 9.29
N SER A 23 10.53 -20.08 10.11
CA SER A 23 10.80 -21.23 11.01
C SER A 23 9.86 -21.36 12.22
N HIS A 24 8.80 -20.57 12.35
CA HIS A 24 7.89 -20.58 13.49
C HIS A 24 6.39 -20.64 13.14
N LEU A 25 6.03 -20.87 11.86
CA LEU A 25 4.63 -21.03 11.47
C LEU A 25 4.17 -22.48 11.69
N SER A 26 2.98 -22.68 12.24
CA SER A 26 2.33 -24.00 12.21
C SER A 26 1.95 -24.37 10.77
N ALA A 27 1.67 -25.66 10.53
CA ALA A 27 1.24 -26.12 9.20
C ALA A 27 -0.01 -25.39 8.70
N ASP A 28 -0.97 -25.09 9.58
CA ASP A 28 -2.17 -24.36 9.22
C ASP A 28 -1.88 -22.89 8.92
N GLN A 29 -1.02 -22.22 9.71
CA GLN A 29 -0.57 -20.87 9.47
C GLN A 29 0.16 -20.72 8.15
N ALA A 30 1.07 -21.65 7.85
CA ALA A 30 1.79 -21.68 6.57
C ALA A 30 0.84 -21.87 5.39
N LYS A 31 -0.16 -22.76 5.53
CA LYS A 31 -1.17 -23.00 4.48
C LYS A 31 -2.02 -21.76 4.21
N VAL A 32 -2.47 -21.06 5.25
CA VAL A 32 -3.24 -19.81 5.11
C VAL A 32 -2.37 -18.73 4.47
N LEU A 33 -1.13 -18.55 4.92
CA LEU A 33 -0.21 -17.56 4.35
C LEU A 33 0.05 -17.82 2.84
N GLU A 34 0.22 -19.08 2.43
CA GLU A 34 0.37 -19.44 1.02
C GLU A 34 -0.89 -19.16 0.20
N ALA A 35 -2.08 -19.48 0.74
CA ALA A 35 -3.36 -19.16 0.09
C ALA A 35 -3.53 -17.65 -0.09
N VAL A 36 -3.19 -16.86 0.94
CA VAL A 36 -3.21 -15.41 0.90
C VAL A 36 -2.20 -14.85 -0.09
N ARG A 37 -0.98 -15.37 -0.12
CA ARG A 37 0.05 -15.00 -1.11
C ARG A 37 -0.46 -15.22 -2.54
N ALA A 38 -1.02 -16.39 -2.81
CA ALA A 38 -1.62 -16.68 -4.11
C ALA A 38 -2.77 -15.73 -4.46
N SER A 39 -3.62 -15.39 -3.47
CA SER A 39 -4.71 -14.43 -3.64
C SER A 39 -4.20 -13.02 -3.90
N ALA A 40 -3.18 -12.56 -3.17
CA ALA A 40 -2.56 -11.24 -3.34
C ALA A 40 -1.96 -11.05 -4.73
N LEU A 41 -1.19 -12.04 -5.21
CA LEU A 41 -0.59 -11.99 -6.54
C LEU A 41 -1.65 -12.04 -7.66
N LYS A 42 -2.70 -12.84 -7.45
CA LYS A 42 -3.82 -12.91 -8.39
C LYS A 42 -4.65 -11.64 -8.40
N TYR A 43 -4.81 -11.00 -7.23
CA TYR A 43 -5.60 -9.79 -7.04
C TYR A 43 -5.18 -8.67 -7.99
N SER A 44 -3.91 -8.29 -8.02
CA SER A 44 -3.40 -7.21 -8.88
C SER A 44 -3.60 -7.48 -10.39
N HIS A 45 -3.68 -8.75 -10.80
CA HIS A 45 -3.91 -9.14 -12.20
C HIS A 45 -5.39 -9.30 -12.55
N GLN A 46 -6.28 -9.40 -11.58
CA GLN A 46 -7.72 -9.67 -11.79
C GLN A 46 -8.60 -8.47 -11.54
N LEU A 47 -8.06 -7.37 -11.02
CA LEU A 47 -8.83 -6.14 -10.91
C LEU A 47 -9.26 -5.69 -12.31
N PRO A 48 -10.57 -5.43 -12.52
CA PRO A 48 -11.03 -4.84 -13.75
C PRO A 48 -10.55 -3.40 -13.83
N ASP A 49 -10.63 -2.80 -15.01
CA ASP A 49 -10.51 -1.36 -15.11
C ASP A 49 -11.73 -0.72 -14.41
N PHE A 50 -11.46 0.23 -13.51
CA PHE A 50 -12.51 0.91 -12.74
C PHE A 50 -12.13 2.37 -12.47
N ILE A 51 -13.14 3.13 -12.07
CA ILE A 51 -12.97 4.44 -11.44
C ILE A 51 -13.58 4.41 -10.05
N CYS A 52 -13.03 5.20 -9.14
CA CYS A 52 -13.64 5.47 -7.84
C CYS A 52 -13.38 6.93 -7.42
N THR A 53 -14.09 7.37 -6.40
CA THR A 53 -13.82 8.65 -5.74
C THR A 53 -12.88 8.42 -4.58
N GLN A 54 -11.77 9.16 -4.57
CA GLN A 54 -10.87 9.26 -3.43
C GLN A 54 -11.09 10.61 -2.74
N THR A 55 -11.38 10.60 -1.45
CA THR A 55 -11.51 11.81 -0.64
C THR A 55 -10.42 11.79 0.42
N THR A 56 -9.49 12.75 0.34
CA THR A 56 -8.40 12.89 1.29
C THR A 56 -8.66 14.05 2.24
N HIS A 57 -8.77 13.76 3.53
CA HIS A 57 -8.76 14.74 4.62
C HIS A 57 -7.34 14.87 5.14
N ARG A 58 -6.69 15.98 4.81
CA ARG A 58 -5.30 16.24 5.16
C ARG A 58 -5.20 17.24 6.28
N ASN A 59 -4.50 16.90 7.36
CA ASN A 59 -4.18 17.79 8.46
C ASN A 59 -2.67 17.96 8.58
N VAL A 60 -2.21 19.18 8.81
CA VAL A 60 -0.82 19.49 9.10
C VAL A 60 -0.73 20.13 10.47
N PHE A 61 0.09 19.59 11.35
CA PHE A 61 0.31 20.10 12.70
C PHE A 61 1.76 20.55 12.87
N LYS A 62 1.99 21.43 13.85
CA LYS A 62 3.33 21.87 14.25
C LYS A 62 3.64 21.46 15.68
N GLY A 63 4.81 20.88 15.88
CA GLY A 63 5.47 20.95 17.18
C GLY A 63 5.21 19.84 18.19
N ILE A 64 4.64 18.68 17.84
CA ILE A 64 4.56 17.58 18.78
C ILE A 64 5.43 16.41 18.31
N ARG A 65 6.67 16.35 18.80
CA ARG A 65 7.47 15.13 18.75
C ARG A 65 6.82 14.13 19.71
N ASN A 66 6.37 12.98 19.20
CA ASN A 66 5.71 11.85 19.89
C ASN A 66 4.18 11.81 19.81
N PHE A 67 3.60 11.96 18.62
CA PHE A 67 2.20 11.61 18.39
C PHE A 67 1.89 10.11 18.60
N ALA A 68 2.89 9.22 18.66
CA ALA A 68 2.66 7.83 19.05
C ALA A 68 1.99 7.69 20.44
N ASN A 69 2.13 8.70 21.31
CA ASN A 69 1.42 8.81 22.58
C ASN A 69 0.24 9.80 22.53
N ALA A 70 -0.01 10.48 21.41
CA ALA A 70 -1.04 11.51 21.28
C ALA A 70 -2.46 10.95 21.12
N ALA A 71 -2.63 9.64 20.99
CA ALA A 71 -3.95 9.03 21.18
C ALA A 71 -4.57 9.40 22.55
N ASN A 72 -3.73 9.79 23.53
CA ASN A 72 -4.13 10.19 24.89
C ASN A 72 -4.02 11.69 25.15
N VAL A 73 -3.59 12.53 24.19
CA VAL A 73 -3.61 13.99 24.34
C VAL A 73 -4.97 14.49 23.91
N ASN A 74 -5.77 14.82 24.85
CA ASN A 74 -7.09 15.41 24.64
C ASN A 74 -7.12 16.81 25.32
N PRO A 75 -7.41 17.92 24.58
CA PRO A 75 -7.74 17.97 23.16
C PRO A 75 -6.50 17.90 22.24
N ARG A 76 -6.65 17.33 21.02
CA ARG A 76 -5.64 17.48 19.97
C ARG A 76 -5.50 18.96 19.62
N PRO A 77 -4.28 19.47 19.34
CA PRO A 77 -4.12 20.84 18.87
C PRO A 77 -4.86 21.03 17.54
N ASP A 78 -5.31 22.26 17.29
CA ASP A 78 -5.85 22.63 15.99
C ASP A 78 -4.77 22.46 14.91
N PRO A 79 -5.10 21.92 13.72
CA PRO A 79 -4.14 21.81 12.63
C PRO A 79 -3.78 23.21 12.11
N LEU A 80 -2.52 23.37 11.66
CA LEU A 80 -2.07 24.57 10.92
C LEU A 80 -2.83 24.73 9.61
N THR A 81 -3.06 23.61 8.93
CA THR A 81 -3.87 23.54 7.71
C THR A 81 -4.74 22.30 7.75
N HIS A 82 -5.94 22.45 7.21
CA HIS A 82 -6.89 21.37 7.00
C HIS A 82 -7.43 21.48 5.58
N ASP A 83 -7.17 20.46 4.77
CA ASP A 83 -7.67 20.40 3.40
C ASP A 83 -8.50 19.16 3.19
N THR A 84 -9.56 19.30 2.40
CA THR A 84 -10.31 18.18 1.83
C THR A 84 -10.09 18.18 0.33
N ILE A 85 -9.48 17.11 -0.19
CA ILE A 85 -9.17 16.94 -1.60
C ILE A 85 -10.04 15.81 -2.12
N GLU A 86 -10.82 16.07 -3.15
CA GLU A 86 -11.60 15.07 -3.88
C GLU A 86 -10.93 14.79 -5.22
N GLU A 87 -10.72 13.52 -5.52
CA GLU A 87 -10.08 13.06 -6.73
C GLU A 87 -10.88 11.92 -7.37
N GLN A 88 -10.89 11.89 -8.68
CA GLN A 88 -11.23 10.69 -9.43
C GLN A 88 -9.97 9.85 -9.56
N LEU A 89 -9.99 8.66 -8.96
CA LEU A 89 -8.98 7.66 -9.19
C LEU A 89 -9.44 6.76 -10.33
N THR A 90 -8.58 6.58 -11.32
CA THR A 90 -8.78 5.64 -12.43
C THR A 90 -7.74 4.54 -12.32
N TYR A 91 -8.20 3.29 -12.22
CA TYR A 91 -7.36 2.10 -12.31
C TYR A 91 -7.57 1.45 -13.67
N ALA A 92 -6.55 1.48 -14.52
CA ALA A 92 -6.63 0.92 -15.87
C ALA A 92 -5.31 0.27 -16.27
N GLY A 93 -5.37 -0.95 -16.80
CA GLY A 93 -4.19 -1.69 -17.22
C GLY A 93 -3.17 -1.91 -16.09
N GLY A 94 -3.63 -2.08 -14.87
CA GLY A 94 -2.77 -2.30 -13.68
C GLY A 94 -2.07 -1.04 -13.16
N ARG A 95 -2.55 0.16 -13.53
CA ARG A 95 -1.97 1.46 -13.13
C ARG A 95 -3.03 2.38 -12.56
N GLU A 96 -2.63 3.12 -11.55
CA GLU A 96 -3.43 4.17 -10.95
C GLU A 96 -3.11 5.51 -11.60
N SER A 97 -4.15 6.31 -11.85
CA SER A 97 -4.03 7.71 -12.23
C SER A 97 -5.07 8.54 -11.49
N TYR A 98 -4.73 9.79 -11.22
CA TYR A 98 -5.50 10.66 -10.36
C TYR A 98 -5.86 11.96 -11.08
N THR A 99 -7.12 12.36 -10.96
CA THR A 99 -7.60 13.66 -11.46
C THR A 99 -8.22 14.42 -10.31
N VAL A 100 -7.59 15.52 -9.89
CA VAL A 100 -8.10 16.36 -8.80
C VAL A 100 -9.37 17.07 -9.25
N LEU A 101 -10.48 16.83 -8.57
CA LEU A 101 -11.79 17.41 -8.87
C LEU A 101 -12.02 18.68 -8.07
N THR A 102 -11.86 18.58 -6.74
CA THR A 102 -12.07 19.71 -5.85
C THR A 102 -11.01 19.79 -4.75
N ILE A 103 -10.75 21.01 -4.28
CA ILE A 103 -9.96 21.30 -3.09
C ILE A 103 -10.83 22.20 -2.21
N ASN A 104 -11.15 21.75 -1.00
CA ASN A 104 -12.03 22.47 -0.07
C ASN A 104 -13.36 22.86 -0.73
N LYS A 105 -13.95 21.92 -1.48
CA LYS A 105 -15.21 22.08 -2.26
C LYS A 105 -15.14 23.09 -3.42
N LYS A 106 -13.96 23.60 -3.77
CA LYS A 106 -13.76 24.47 -4.94
C LYS A 106 -13.12 23.65 -6.07
N LYS A 107 -13.55 23.88 -7.31
CA LYS A 107 -12.95 23.22 -8.48
C LYS A 107 -11.43 23.43 -8.50
N ALA A 108 -10.68 22.35 -8.69
CA ALA A 108 -9.22 22.35 -8.58
C ALA A 108 -8.51 22.96 -9.80
N GLY A 109 -9.21 23.19 -10.93
CA GLY A 109 -8.58 23.63 -12.17
C GLY A 109 -7.63 22.57 -12.71
N ASN A 110 -6.38 22.97 -12.94
CA ASN A 110 -5.31 22.08 -13.41
C ASN A 110 -4.39 21.59 -12.29
N ALA A 111 -4.90 21.48 -11.05
CA ALA A 111 -4.10 20.99 -9.93
C ALA A 111 -3.69 19.52 -10.17
N ASP A 112 -2.42 19.23 -9.93
CA ASP A 112 -1.87 17.89 -10.02
C ASP A 112 -1.83 17.24 -8.63
N HIS A 113 -2.16 15.96 -8.56
CA HIS A 113 -2.05 15.12 -7.37
C HIS A 113 -0.67 15.24 -6.69
N LEU A 114 0.40 15.30 -7.46
CA LEU A 114 1.78 15.39 -6.96
C LEU A 114 2.21 16.80 -6.52
N GLN A 115 1.41 17.84 -6.77
CA GLN A 115 1.75 19.23 -6.40
C GLN A 115 1.41 19.59 -4.95
N PHE A 116 0.69 18.72 -4.24
CA PHE A 116 0.38 18.96 -2.84
C PHE A 116 1.63 18.82 -1.97
N THR A 117 1.90 19.83 -1.15
CA THR A 117 2.97 19.75 -0.14
C THR A 117 2.63 18.70 0.91
N GLY A 118 3.63 17.90 1.29
CA GLY A 118 3.47 16.81 2.24
C GLY A 118 3.47 15.44 1.56
N VAL A 119 2.91 14.46 2.23
CA VAL A 119 2.82 13.09 1.74
C VAL A 119 1.47 12.84 1.10
N MET A 120 1.48 12.24 -0.08
CA MET A 120 0.29 11.68 -0.74
C MET A 120 0.46 10.17 -0.82
N SER A 121 -0.65 9.45 -0.67
CA SER A 121 -0.66 8.00 -0.77
C SER A 121 -0.99 7.56 -2.19
N SER A 122 -0.37 6.46 -2.61
CA SER A 122 -0.66 5.78 -3.87
C SER A 122 -0.27 4.30 -3.73
N GLY A 123 -0.81 3.44 -4.62
CA GLY A 123 -0.47 2.02 -4.64
C GLY A 123 -1.34 1.14 -3.73
N GLU A 124 -2.48 1.63 -3.26
CA GLU A 124 -3.40 0.90 -2.41
C GLU A 124 -4.10 -0.27 -3.14
N PHE A 125 -4.21 -0.18 -4.47
CA PHE A 125 -4.98 -1.11 -5.30
C PHE A 125 -4.21 -2.31 -5.86
N GLY A 126 -3.00 -2.54 -5.46
CA GLY A 126 -2.29 -3.73 -5.93
C GLY A 126 -0.79 -3.65 -5.74
N THR A 127 -0.21 -2.47 -5.78
CA THR A 127 1.23 -2.28 -5.63
C THR A 127 1.72 -2.82 -4.28
N ILE A 128 1.04 -2.48 -3.18
CA ILE A 128 1.41 -2.96 -1.84
C ILE A 128 1.33 -4.50 -1.73
N PHE A 129 0.33 -5.13 -2.34
CA PHE A 129 0.22 -6.59 -2.31
C PHE A 129 1.35 -7.24 -3.10
N LYS A 130 1.69 -6.69 -4.27
CA LYS A 130 2.82 -7.16 -5.05
C LYS A 130 4.12 -7.00 -4.27
N ASP A 131 4.36 -5.83 -3.70
CA ASP A 131 5.59 -5.52 -2.98
C ASP A 131 5.78 -6.41 -1.74
N VAL A 132 4.68 -6.74 -1.03
CA VAL A 132 4.73 -7.56 0.18
C VAL A 132 4.72 -9.06 -0.12
N PHE A 133 3.95 -9.51 -1.11
CA PHE A 133 3.69 -10.95 -1.32
C PHE A 133 4.42 -11.55 -2.52
N ASP A 134 5.06 -10.75 -3.40
CA ASP A 134 5.88 -11.30 -4.49
C ASP A 134 7.06 -12.08 -3.89
N PRO A 135 7.28 -13.34 -4.29
CA PRO A 135 8.45 -14.10 -3.84
C PRO A 135 9.78 -13.39 -4.09
N ALA A 136 9.87 -12.56 -5.15
CA ALA A 136 11.05 -11.76 -5.46
C ALA A 136 11.34 -10.65 -4.45
N SER A 137 10.35 -10.26 -3.65
CA SER A 137 10.53 -9.23 -2.60
C SER A 137 11.33 -9.73 -1.41
N ASN A 138 11.51 -11.04 -1.26
CA ASN A 138 12.16 -11.67 -0.10
C ASN A 138 11.56 -11.23 1.25
N THR A 139 10.26 -10.96 1.27
CA THR A 139 9.54 -10.55 2.48
C THR A 139 9.54 -11.69 3.49
N ALA A 140 9.98 -11.38 4.70
CA ALA A 140 9.90 -12.30 5.82
C ALA A 140 8.54 -12.17 6.51
N PHE A 141 7.91 -13.32 6.82
CA PHE A 141 6.64 -13.38 7.55
C PHE A 141 6.82 -14.14 8.85
N SER A 142 6.06 -13.74 9.86
CA SER A 142 5.94 -14.45 11.13
C SER A 142 4.52 -14.37 11.67
N TRP A 143 4.11 -15.42 12.38
CA TRP A 143 2.85 -15.41 13.12
C TRP A 143 2.89 -14.41 14.27
N GLU A 144 1.84 -13.64 14.46
CA GLU A 144 1.73 -12.70 15.56
C GLU A 144 0.63 -13.11 16.56
N ARG A 145 -0.63 -13.19 16.10
CA ARG A 145 -1.78 -13.45 16.98
C ARG A 145 -3.06 -13.78 16.23
N GLU A 146 -3.99 -14.35 16.96
CA GLU A 146 -5.41 -14.34 16.60
C GLU A 146 -6.10 -13.17 17.29
N THR A 147 -7.11 -12.63 16.61
CA THR A 147 -7.94 -11.55 17.15
C THR A 147 -9.35 -11.61 16.55
N LYS A 148 -10.20 -10.65 16.92
CA LYS A 148 -11.50 -10.46 16.29
C LYS A 148 -11.61 -9.03 15.79
N SER A 149 -12.08 -8.86 14.58
CA SER A 149 -12.42 -7.58 13.99
C SER A 149 -13.85 -7.64 13.47
N ASN A 150 -14.71 -6.74 13.95
CA ASN A 150 -16.14 -6.69 13.58
C ASN A 150 -16.86 -8.04 13.72
N GLY A 151 -16.52 -8.81 14.76
CA GLY A 151 -17.09 -10.12 15.04
C GLY A 151 -16.53 -11.28 14.23
N ARG A 152 -15.64 -11.02 13.25
CA ARG A 152 -14.96 -12.04 12.45
C ARG A 152 -13.70 -12.51 13.18
N HIS A 153 -13.36 -13.78 13.01
CA HIS A 153 -12.07 -14.34 13.41
C HIS A 153 -11.00 -13.83 12.45
N VAL A 154 -9.88 -13.36 12.98
CA VAL A 154 -8.81 -12.71 12.18
C VAL A 154 -7.46 -13.26 12.60
N TRP A 155 -6.67 -13.65 11.63
CA TRP A 155 -5.28 -14.00 11.80
C TRP A 155 -4.39 -12.82 11.43
N VAL A 156 -3.39 -12.55 12.27
CA VAL A 156 -2.45 -11.46 12.09
C VAL A 156 -1.06 -12.02 11.90
N PHE A 157 -0.46 -11.67 10.77
CA PHE A 157 0.94 -11.96 10.48
C PHE A 157 1.73 -10.66 10.47
N LYS A 158 2.90 -10.66 11.10
CA LYS A 158 3.92 -9.63 10.87
C LYS A 158 4.66 -9.92 9.58
N TYR A 159 5.05 -8.85 8.91
CA TYR A 159 5.93 -8.94 7.76
C TYR A 159 7.03 -7.89 7.80
N ARG A 160 8.15 -8.17 7.12
CA ARG A 160 9.22 -7.20 6.90
C ARG A 160 9.76 -7.35 5.49
N VAL A 161 9.69 -6.26 4.73
CA VAL A 161 10.28 -6.14 3.40
C VAL A 161 11.71 -5.60 3.54
N PRO A 162 12.73 -6.31 3.03
CA PRO A 162 14.11 -5.87 3.14
C PRO A 162 14.38 -4.66 2.24
N ARG A 163 15.51 -3.99 2.45
CA ARG A 163 15.89 -2.77 1.70
C ARG A 163 15.92 -3.00 0.19
N GLU A 164 16.41 -4.15 -0.27
CA GLU A 164 16.54 -4.47 -1.69
C GLU A 164 15.22 -4.44 -2.46
N SER A 165 14.14 -4.71 -1.73
CA SER A 165 12.76 -4.67 -2.23
C SER A 165 11.91 -3.60 -1.54
N GLY A 166 12.57 -2.67 -0.82
CA GLY A 166 11.92 -1.62 -0.05
C GLY A 166 11.25 -0.56 -0.92
N THR A 167 10.62 0.40 -0.26
CA THR A 167 9.96 1.52 -0.95
C THR A 167 10.89 2.71 -1.15
N ALA A 168 10.69 3.43 -2.26
CA ALA A 168 11.41 4.66 -2.52
C ALA A 168 10.82 5.80 -1.66
N LEU A 169 11.68 6.50 -0.93
CA LEU A 169 11.37 7.69 -0.18
C LEU A 169 12.15 8.87 -0.79
N ILE A 170 11.43 9.94 -1.16
CA ILE A 170 12.04 11.14 -1.73
C ILE A 170 12.08 12.22 -0.65
N ASP A 171 13.27 12.63 -0.26
CA ASP A 171 13.46 13.81 0.58
C ASP A 171 13.36 15.06 -0.31
N GLN A 172 12.24 15.77 -0.21
CA GLN A 172 11.98 16.96 -1.02
C GLN A 172 12.95 18.11 -0.71
N GLY A 173 13.54 18.15 0.51
CA GLY A 173 14.51 19.18 0.87
C GLY A 173 15.88 19.00 0.20
N THR A 174 16.30 17.76 0.00
CA THR A 174 17.60 17.43 -0.62
C THR A 174 17.47 16.88 -2.03
N HIS A 175 16.25 16.60 -2.52
CA HIS A 175 15.94 15.92 -3.79
C HIS A 175 16.62 14.55 -3.94
N LYS A 176 16.99 13.91 -2.83
CA LYS A 176 17.57 12.58 -2.82
C LYS A 176 16.50 11.53 -2.70
N ALA A 177 16.57 10.50 -3.53
CA ALA A 177 15.74 9.31 -3.42
C ALA A 177 16.51 8.22 -2.67
N PHE A 178 15.81 7.55 -1.75
CA PHE A 178 16.36 6.45 -0.96
C PHE A 178 15.41 5.28 -1.01
N VAL A 179 15.95 4.08 -1.01
CA VAL A 179 15.15 2.87 -0.82
C VAL A 179 15.27 2.47 0.64
N VAL A 180 14.15 2.42 1.33
CA VAL A 180 14.07 2.08 2.75
C VAL A 180 13.29 0.79 2.95
N PRO A 181 13.74 -0.09 3.87
CA PRO A 181 12.95 -1.25 4.28
C PRO A 181 11.72 -0.80 5.04
N TYR A 182 10.73 -1.67 5.14
CA TYR A 182 9.54 -1.42 5.92
C TYR A 182 8.98 -2.71 6.52
N ALA A 183 8.22 -2.56 7.61
CA ALA A 183 7.60 -3.66 8.30
C ALA A 183 6.17 -3.30 8.68
N GLY A 184 5.35 -4.31 8.95
CA GLY A 184 3.98 -4.09 9.37
C GLY A 184 3.25 -5.37 9.71
N GLU A 185 1.94 -5.28 9.74
CA GLU A 185 1.04 -6.39 9.99
C GLU A 185 0.04 -6.53 8.84
N VAL A 186 -0.35 -7.76 8.54
CA VAL A 186 -1.46 -8.09 7.65
C VAL A 186 -2.51 -8.86 8.42
N PHE A 187 -3.76 -8.43 8.28
CA PHE A 187 -4.93 -9.00 8.92
C PHE A 187 -5.75 -9.76 7.89
N ILE A 188 -5.99 -11.02 8.15
CA ILE A 188 -6.55 -11.98 7.20
C ILE A 188 -7.72 -12.69 7.83
N ASP A 189 -8.80 -12.84 7.10
CA ASP A 189 -9.87 -13.77 7.43
C ASP A 189 -9.42 -15.18 7.02
N PRO A 190 -9.17 -16.10 7.97
CA PRO A 190 -8.65 -17.42 7.64
C PRO A 190 -9.68 -18.34 6.96
N GLU A 191 -10.99 -17.99 6.99
CA GLU A 191 -12.04 -18.77 6.36
C GLU A 191 -12.17 -18.42 4.87
N THR A 192 -12.05 -17.12 4.52
CA THR A 192 -12.21 -16.65 3.14
C THR A 192 -10.88 -16.36 2.45
N ASN A 193 -9.79 -16.20 3.21
CA ASN A 193 -8.48 -15.68 2.80
C ASN A 193 -8.54 -14.23 2.27
N ASP A 194 -9.54 -13.48 2.70
CA ASP A 194 -9.66 -12.07 2.36
C ASP A 194 -8.71 -11.23 3.21
N PHE A 195 -8.16 -10.20 2.60
CA PHE A 195 -7.47 -9.13 3.32
C PHE A 195 -8.49 -8.25 4.01
N LEU A 196 -8.22 -7.92 5.27
CA LEU A 196 -9.05 -6.99 6.05
C LEU A 196 -8.32 -5.69 6.30
N GLU A 197 -7.02 -5.77 6.59
CA GLU A 197 -6.19 -4.61 6.89
C GLU A 197 -4.72 -4.93 6.57
N ILE A 198 -3.97 -3.92 6.16
CA ILE A 198 -2.52 -3.97 6.10
C ILE A 198 -1.94 -2.68 6.68
N THR A 199 -0.93 -2.81 7.54
CA THR A 199 -0.18 -1.67 8.07
C THR A 199 1.25 -1.69 7.56
N SER A 200 1.91 -0.54 7.51
CA SER A 200 3.34 -0.45 7.23
C SER A 200 3.97 0.72 7.97
N THR A 201 5.18 0.52 8.49
CA THR A 201 6.06 1.54 9.06
C THR A 201 7.39 1.49 8.34
N LEU A 202 7.84 2.62 7.81
CA LEU A 202 9.13 2.72 7.13
C LEU A 202 10.28 2.74 8.14
N GLU A 203 11.34 1.98 7.87
CA GLU A 203 12.57 1.98 8.67
C GLU A 203 13.54 3.07 8.15
N ILE A 204 13.27 4.32 8.52
CA ILE A 204 13.96 5.50 8.00
C ILE A 204 15.26 5.74 8.78
N PRO A 205 16.43 5.95 8.10
CA PRO A 205 17.66 6.33 8.77
C PRO A 205 17.54 7.66 9.51
N SER A 206 18.22 7.80 10.65
CA SER A 206 18.10 8.94 11.56
C SER A 206 18.62 10.28 11.02
N ASP A 207 19.39 10.25 9.94
CA ASP A 207 19.96 11.42 9.25
C ASP A 207 19.05 12.03 8.19
N PHE A 208 17.82 11.50 8.07
CA PHE A 208 16.83 12.06 7.14
C PHE A 208 16.02 13.20 7.75
N SER A 209 15.47 14.07 6.87
CA SER A 209 14.51 15.09 7.26
C SER A 209 13.17 14.52 7.67
N ILE A 210 12.81 13.35 7.13
CA ILE A 210 11.60 12.57 7.49
C ILE A 210 12.00 11.59 8.59
N GLN A 211 11.30 11.63 9.73
CA GLN A 211 11.60 10.79 10.88
C GLN A 211 10.72 9.56 10.95
N ARG A 212 9.48 9.65 10.45
CA ARG A 212 8.49 8.57 10.54
C ARG A 212 7.53 8.62 9.37
N VAL A 213 7.15 7.46 8.85
CA VAL A 213 6.03 7.27 7.94
C VAL A 213 5.33 5.97 8.32
N ASP A 214 4.06 6.08 8.69
CA ASP A 214 3.18 4.95 8.95
C ASP A 214 2.01 4.99 7.98
N ARG A 215 1.58 3.83 7.51
CA ARG A 215 0.39 3.67 6.68
C ARG A 215 -0.46 2.52 7.19
N LYS A 216 -1.77 2.70 7.11
CA LYS A 216 -2.78 1.68 7.34
C LYS A 216 -3.77 1.71 6.19
N ILE A 217 -4.20 0.55 5.70
CA ILE A 217 -5.22 0.42 4.66
C ILE A 217 -6.21 -0.65 5.10
N ASP A 218 -7.49 -0.27 5.12
CA ASP A 218 -8.62 -1.16 5.40
C ASP A 218 -9.26 -1.60 4.08
N TYR A 219 -9.58 -2.89 3.97
CA TYR A 219 -10.18 -3.51 2.80
C TYR A 219 -11.56 -4.07 3.10
N ALA A 220 -12.44 -4.01 2.11
CA ALA A 220 -13.74 -4.67 2.16
C ALA A 220 -14.19 -5.12 0.77
N VAL A 221 -15.12 -6.06 0.74
CA VAL A 221 -15.73 -6.51 -0.52
C VAL A 221 -16.58 -5.38 -1.10
N GLN A 222 -16.26 -5.01 -2.34
CA GLN A 222 -16.96 -4.02 -3.15
C GLN A 222 -17.42 -4.66 -4.45
N LYS A 223 -18.55 -4.17 -5.01
CA LYS A 223 -19.08 -4.66 -6.27
C LYS A 223 -18.70 -3.77 -7.44
N ILE A 224 -18.08 -4.36 -8.47
CA ILE A 224 -17.85 -3.70 -9.75
C ILE A 224 -18.48 -4.57 -10.85
N ALA A 225 -19.40 -4.01 -11.63
CA ALA A 225 -20.13 -4.72 -12.69
C ALA A 225 -20.76 -6.05 -12.22
N GLY A 226 -21.28 -6.08 -10.97
CA GLY A 226 -21.95 -7.25 -10.39
C GLY A 226 -21.03 -8.33 -9.83
N LYS A 227 -19.71 -8.17 -9.91
CA LYS A 227 -18.71 -9.08 -9.32
C LYS A 227 -18.12 -8.49 -8.04
N ASP A 228 -17.77 -9.36 -7.10
CA ASP A 228 -17.19 -8.99 -5.83
C ASP A 228 -15.67 -8.91 -5.93
N TYR A 229 -15.09 -7.81 -5.38
CA TYR A 229 -13.66 -7.56 -5.29
C TYR A 229 -13.33 -7.04 -3.89
N CYS A 230 -12.24 -7.53 -3.30
CA CYS A 230 -11.72 -6.99 -2.03
C CYS A 230 -10.94 -5.69 -2.34
N LEU A 231 -11.50 -4.53 -2.05
CA LEU A 231 -10.94 -3.22 -2.42
C LEU A 231 -10.68 -2.36 -1.20
N PRO A 232 -9.72 -1.42 -1.25
CA PRO A 232 -9.54 -0.43 -0.20
C PRO A 232 -10.82 0.35 0.05
N ILE A 233 -11.18 0.58 1.30
CA ILE A 233 -12.30 1.46 1.68
C ILE A 233 -11.81 2.67 2.45
N HIS A 234 -10.68 2.51 3.14
CA HIS A 234 -10.09 3.55 3.96
C HIS A 234 -8.57 3.40 4.00
N SER A 235 -7.84 4.52 4.06
CA SER A 235 -6.40 4.53 4.32
C SER A 235 -6.05 5.68 5.26
N GLU A 236 -5.09 5.44 6.14
CA GLU A 236 -4.48 6.45 7.00
C GLU A 236 -3.00 6.53 6.69
N LEU A 237 -2.48 7.75 6.56
CA LEU A 237 -1.07 8.01 6.32
C LEU A 237 -0.58 9.07 7.29
N HIS A 238 0.37 8.69 8.12
CA HIS A 238 1.02 9.56 9.09
C HIS A 238 2.48 9.79 8.70
N MET A 239 2.92 11.06 8.68
CA MET A 239 4.32 11.39 8.43
C MET A 239 4.80 12.47 9.40
N GLU A 240 6.00 12.25 9.96
CA GLU A 240 6.73 13.25 10.74
C GLU A 240 7.93 13.75 9.94
N GLN A 241 8.02 15.07 9.72
CA GLN A 241 9.13 15.71 9.02
C GLN A 241 9.56 17.00 9.72
N GLY A 242 10.72 16.99 10.34
CA GLY A 242 11.23 18.11 11.12
C GLY A 242 10.31 18.45 12.29
N VAL A 243 9.64 19.60 12.21
CA VAL A 243 8.66 20.06 13.21
C VAL A 243 7.21 19.88 12.73
N LEU A 244 7.00 19.34 11.55
CA LEU A 244 5.68 19.15 10.97
C LEU A 244 5.24 17.69 11.09
N VAL A 245 3.95 17.52 11.31
CA VAL A 245 3.26 16.25 11.30
C VAL A 245 2.13 16.33 10.29
N PHE A 246 2.07 15.35 9.41
CA PHE A 246 1.06 15.21 8.37
C PHE A 246 0.20 14.00 8.70
N ASP A 247 -1.10 14.21 8.85
CA ASP A 247 -2.09 13.15 9.03
C ASP A 247 -3.10 13.22 7.89
N ASN A 248 -3.08 12.22 7.03
CA ASN A 248 -4.05 12.06 5.95
C ASN A 248 -4.98 10.91 6.28
N ARG A 249 -6.28 11.16 6.17
CA ARG A 249 -7.32 10.15 6.16
C ARG A 249 -7.96 10.13 4.79
N ILE A 250 -7.98 8.96 4.17
CA ILE A 250 -8.37 8.77 2.79
C ILE A 250 -9.54 7.78 2.75
N ASP A 251 -10.64 8.18 2.14
CA ASP A 251 -11.83 7.35 1.96
C ASP A 251 -12.00 7.07 0.46
N PHE A 252 -12.25 5.78 0.12
CA PHE A 252 -12.52 5.33 -1.24
C PHE A 252 -13.98 4.93 -1.37
N SER A 253 -14.65 5.42 -2.41
CA SER A 253 -16.08 5.21 -2.61
C SER A 253 -16.44 5.24 -4.10
N ASN A 254 -17.71 4.93 -4.41
CA ASN A 254 -18.26 5.05 -5.76
C ASN A 254 -17.48 4.24 -6.80
N TYR A 255 -17.21 2.97 -6.50
CA TYR A 255 -16.54 2.05 -7.42
C TYR A 255 -17.44 1.69 -8.61
N HIS A 256 -16.96 1.92 -9.84
CA HIS A 256 -17.64 1.48 -11.05
C HIS A 256 -16.68 1.08 -12.15
N HIS A 257 -17.13 0.15 -12.98
CA HIS A 257 -16.39 -0.30 -14.15
C HIS A 257 -16.12 0.85 -15.09
N PHE A 258 -14.92 0.91 -15.60
CA PHE A 258 -14.49 1.85 -16.62
C PHE A 258 -14.11 1.06 -17.89
N SER A 259 -14.67 1.42 -19.05
CA SER A 259 -14.25 0.85 -20.32
C SER A 259 -13.69 1.97 -21.22
N THR A 260 -12.53 1.70 -21.81
CA THR A 260 -11.86 2.63 -22.74
C THR A 260 -12.36 2.50 -24.18
N GLU A 261 -13.57 2.04 -24.41
CA GLU A 261 -14.15 2.01 -25.77
C GLU A 261 -14.45 3.44 -26.23
N SER A 262 -13.46 4.06 -26.87
CA SER A 262 -13.67 5.28 -27.67
C SER A 262 -14.35 4.91 -28.97
N THR A 263 -15.65 5.11 -29.09
CA THR A 263 -16.33 5.06 -30.36
C THR A 263 -16.03 6.36 -31.12
N LEU A 264 -15.07 6.33 -32.07
CA LEU A 264 -14.83 7.41 -32.99
C LEU A 264 -16.02 7.44 -33.96
N HIS A 265 -16.99 8.32 -33.75
CA HIS A 265 -17.96 8.70 -34.76
C HIS A 265 -17.29 9.65 -35.75
N PHE A 266 -16.84 9.12 -36.88
CA PHE A 266 -16.55 9.96 -38.04
C PHE A 266 -17.90 10.49 -38.54
N GLY A 267 -18.15 11.77 -38.32
CA GLY A 267 -19.29 12.45 -38.93
C GLY A 267 -19.15 12.38 -40.45
N ASP A 268 -20.12 11.80 -41.12
CA ASP A 268 -20.27 11.92 -42.56
C ASP A 268 -20.42 13.40 -42.92
N GLU A 269 -19.37 14.00 -43.48
CA GLU A 269 -19.50 15.30 -44.15
C GLU A 269 -20.46 15.13 -45.32
N ALA A 270 -21.65 15.68 -45.15
CA ALA A 270 -22.62 15.80 -46.22
C ALA A 270 -22.00 16.64 -47.35
N LYS A 271 -21.75 16.01 -48.50
CA LYS A 271 -21.47 16.70 -49.75
C LYS A 271 -22.69 17.56 -50.14
N GLN A 272 -22.49 18.86 -50.22
CA GLN A 272 -23.27 19.74 -51.09
C GLN A 272 -22.47 20.03 -52.36
#